data_c2beb2c262559b18dced9e085fdadfbd
#
_entry.id   c2beb2c262559b18dced9e085fdadfbd
#
_cell.length_a   1.000
_cell.length_b   1.000
_cell.length_c   1.000
_cell.angle_alpha   90.00
_cell.angle_beta   90.00
_cell.angle_gamma   90.00
#
_symmetry.space_group_name_H-M   'P 1'
#
loop_
_entity.id
_entity.type
_entity.pdbx_description
1 polymer ?
#
loop_
_entity_poly.entity_id
_entity_poly.type
_entity_poly.pdbx_seq_one_letter_code
_entity_poly.pdbx_strand_id
1 'polypeptide(L)'
;MGISPDGSDSLAVEVAPREHWPDMHALICVVSDDKKGTSSTSGMQRTVETSSLLQHRIAKVVPARMVAIKDAISRRDFSAFARITMQDSNQFHAVALDTDPPIFYLNDVSRAIIALITEYNRSAGTIKAAYTYDAGPNAVIYSPKENIKEIVELLLRYFPQAEPFADPFSLGVDNLGRLPDGFNEKVAKTFPLASVKSFIHTRVGDGPRKLSTTESLLGANGQPTFLA
;
A
#
# COMPACT_ATOMS: atom_id res chain seq x y z
N MET A 1 -3.85 9.20 -18.15
CA MET A 1 -4.36 8.10 -18.99
C MET A 1 -4.27 8.55 -20.43
N GLY A 2 -3.82 7.69 -21.31
CA GLY A 2 -3.80 7.94 -22.73
C GLY A 2 -5.23 8.05 -23.30
N ILE A 3 -5.34 8.63 -24.48
CA ILE A 3 -6.59 8.78 -25.25
C ILE A 3 -6.57 7.95 -26.54
N SER A 4 -5.40 7.43 -26.92
CA SER A 4 -5.24 6.56 -28.09
C SER A 4 -5.90 5.21 -27.85
N PRO A 5 -6.68 4.68 -28.83
CA PRO A 5 -7.34 3.38 -28.68
C PRO A 5 -6.39 2.21 -28.47
N ASP A 6 -5.16 2.29 -28.96
CA ASP A 6 -4.10 1.30 -28.80
C ASP A 6 -3.28 1.46 -27.52
N GLY A 7 -3.56 2.50 -26.71
CA GLY A 7 -2.85 2.79 -25.47
C GLY A 7 -1.42 3.28 -25.63
N SER A 8 -0.96 3.58 -26.84
CA SER A 8 0.43 3.99 -27.13
C SER A 8 0.86 5.27 -26.40
N ASP A 9 -0.09 6.13 -26.04
CA ASP A 9 0.10 7.36 -25.29
C ASP A 9 -0.13 7.20 -23.76
N SER A 10 -0.39 5.96 -23.29
CA SER A 10 -0.58 5.68 -21.84
C SER A 10 0.76 5.55 -21.14
N LEU A 11 1.46 6.66 -21.00
CA LEU A 11 2.78 6.73 -20.39
C LEU A 11 2.71 7.25 -18.95
N ALA A 12 3.67 6.80 -18.11
CA ALA A 12 3.89 7.39 -16.82
C ALA A 12 4.47 8.80 -16.98
N VAL A 13 3.88 9.76 -16.27
CA VAL A 13 4.35 11.15 -16.24
C VAL A 13 4.83 11.45 -14.82
N GLU A 14 6.06 11.95 -14.70
CA GLU A 14 6.60 12.37 -13.42
C GLU A 14 5.76 13.51 -12.84
N VAL A 15 5.34 13.37 -11.59
CA VAL A 15 4.62 14.41 -10.84
C VAL A 15 5.60 15.29 -10.07
N ALA A 16 6.61 14.67 -9.47
CA ALA A 16 7.69 15.35 -8.76
C ALA A 16 8.91 14.43 -8.72
N PRO A 17 10.15 14.99 -8.76
CA PRO A 17 11.36 14.20 -8.64
C PRO A 17 11.48 13.60 -7.22
N ARG A 18 12.31 12.58 -7.07
CA ARG A 18 12.55 11.88 -5.79
C ARG A 18 12.91 12.84 -4.65
N GLU A 19 13.74 13.82 -4.93
CA GLU A 19 14.25 14.79 -3.96
C GLU A 19 13.17 15.76 -3.47
N HIS A 20 12.04 15.82 -4.18
CA HIS A 20 10.94 16.71 -3.79
C HIS A 20 10.35 16.33 -2.42
N TRP A 21 10.21 15.03 -2.12
CA TRP A 21 9.64 14.57 -0.84
C TRP A 21 10.44 13.39 -0.24
N PRO A 22 11.67 13.65 0.24
CA PRO A 22 12.60 12.59 0.66
C PRO A 22 12.13 11.84 1.91
N ASP A 23 11.26 12.45 2.72
CA ASP A 23 10.74 11.87 3.96
C ASP A 23 9.48 11.02 3.75
N MET A 24 8.98 10.91 2.52
CA MET A 24 7.87 10.01 2.20
C MET A 24 8.36 8.56 2.16
N HIS A 25 7.94 7.78 3.13
CA HIS A 25 8.27 6.36 3.24
C HIS A 25 7.02 5.50 3.01
N ALA A 26 7.25 4.25 2.68
CA ALA A 26 6.21 3.23 2.54
C ALA A 26 6.60 1.96 3.29
N LEU A 27 5.65 1.38 4.01
CA LEU A 27 5.74 0.08 4.63
C LEU A 27 4.76 -0.86 3.94
N ILE A 28 5.28 -1.92 3.30
CA ILE A 28 4.47 -2.93 2.64
C ILE A 28 4.29 -4.10 3.61
N CYS A 29 3.03 -4.42 3.92
CA CYS A 29 2.67 -5.59 4.73
C CYS A 29 2.29 -6.72 3.79
N VAL A 30 3.14 -7.70 3.63
CA VAL A 30 2.89 -8.88 2.79
C VAL A 30 2.04 -9.86 3.59
N VAL A 31 0.76 -9.92 3.28
CA VAL A 31 -0.23 -10.79 3.96
C VAL A 31 -0.33 -12.14 3.28
N SER A 32 -0.31 -12.16 1.95
CA SER A 32 -0.33 -13.38 1.14
C SER A 32 0.49 -13.21 -0.13
N ASP A 33 1.22 -14.26 -0.48
CA ASP A 33 1.92 -14.48 -1.74
C ASP A 33 1.24 -15.58 -2.59
N ASP A 34 0.13 -16.14 -2.10
CA ASP A 34 -0.63 -17.17 -2.80
C ASP A 34 -1.31 -16.61 -4.05
N LYS A 35 -1.58 -17.51 -5.02
CA LYS A 35 -2.37 -17.16 -6.20
C LYS A 35 -3.76 -16.69 -5.79
N LYS A 36 -4.16 -15.53 -6.26
CA LYS A 36 -5.48 -14.93 -6.01
C LYS A 36 -6.57 -15.80 -6.66
N GLY A 37 -7.70 -15.96 -5.98
CA GLY A 37 -8.86 -16.68 -6.51
C GLY A 37 -9.44 -16.00 -7.77
N THR A 38 -9.36 -14.67 -7.84
CA THR A 38 -9.71 -13.87 -9.02
C THR A 38 -8.49 -13.08 -9.46
N SER A 39 -8.06 -13.23 -10.71
CA SER A 39 -6.96 -12.42 -11.26
C SER A 39 -7.38 -10.94 -11.35
N SER A 40 -6.41 -10.03 -11.28
CA SER A 40 -6.68 -8.60 -11.47
C SER A 40 -7.34 -8.32 -12.81
N THR A 41 -6.89 -9.00 -13.89
CA THR A 41 -7.43 -8.81 -15.25
C THR A 41 -8.88 -9.25 -15.35
N SER A 42 -9.21 -10.48 -14.89
CA SER A 42 -10.59 -10.98 -14.95
C SER A 42 -11.52 -10.22 -14.00
N GLY A 43 -11.00 -9.77 -12.87
CA GLY A 43 -11.73 -8.91 -11.94
C GLY A 43 -12.07 -7.57 -12.58
N MET A 44 -11.09 -6.89 -13.20
CA MET A 44 -11.31 -5.61 -13.88
C MET A 44 -12.32 -5.72 -15.03
N GLN A 45 -12.25 -6.78 -15.86
CA GLN A 45 -13.22 -7.01 -16.93
C GLN A 45 -14.64 -7.10 -16.38
N ARG A 46 -14.87 -7.97 -15.40
CA ARG A 46 -16.18 -8.10 -14.75
C ARG A 46 -16.66 -6.78 -14.12
N THR A 47 -15.78 -6.06 -13.47
CA THR A 47 -16.11 -4.78 -12.84
C THR A 47 -16.58 -3.76 -13.88
N VAL A 48 -15.93 -3.71 -15.06
CA VAL A 48 -16.34 -2.84 -16.16
C VAL A 48 -17.74 -3.21 -16.67
N GLU A 49 -18.04 -4.51 -16.74
CA GLU A 49 -19.30 -5.02 -17.27
C GLU A 49 -20.48 -4.87 -16.29
N THR A 50 -20.24 -4.95 -14.98
CA THR A 50 -21.31 -5.16 -14.01
C THR A 50 -21.44 -4.08 -12.94
N SER A 51 -20.36 -3.32 -12.62
CA SER A 51 -20.40 -2.32 -11.53
C SER A 51 -20.90 -0.97 -12.02
N SER A 52 -22.05 -0.54 -11.53
CA SER A 52 -22.56 0.82 -11.74
C SER A 52 -21.72 1.87 -11.03
N LEU A 53 -21.12 1.54 -9.88
CA LEU A 53 -20.24 2.43 -9.13
C LEU A 53 -18.96 2.77 -9.91
N LEU A 54 -18.46 1.84 -10.74
CA LEU A 54 -17.27 2.08 -11.56
C LEU A 54 -17.49 3.22 -12.54
N GLN A 55 -18.66 3.31 -13.17
CA GLN A 55 -18.96 4.36 -14.15
C GLN A 55 -18.91 5.75 -13.50
N HIS A 56 -19.48 5.89 -12.31
CA HIS A 56 -19.37 7.14 -11.54
C HIS A 56 -17.92 7.43 -11.13
N ARG A 57 -17.19 6.40 -10.69
CA ARG A 57 -15.77 6.53 -10.31
C ARG A 57 -14.93 7.06 -11.47
N ILE A 58 -15.07 6.48 -12.67
CA ILE A 58 -14.33 6.89 -13.87
C ILE A 58 -14.69 8.32 -14.28
N ALA A 59 -15.98 8.64 -14.32
CA ALA A 59 -16.45 9.91 -14.87
C ALA A 59 -16.22 11.12 -13.96
N LYS A 60 -16.23 10.93 -12.63
CA LYS A 60 -16.28 12.02 -11.66
C LYS A 60 -15.18 11.94 -10.61
N VAL A 61 -15.01 10.78 -9.97
CA VAL A 61 -14.19 10.69 -8.76
C VAL A 61 -12.71 10.68 -9.07
N VAL A 62 -12.26 9.80 -9.97
CA VAL A 62 -10.83 9.65 -10.30
C VAL A 62 -10.25 10.94 -10.91
N PRO A 63 -10.90 11.63 -11.87
CA PRO A 63 -10.38 12.89 -12.40
C PRO A 63 -10.16 13.96 -11.31
N ALA A 64 -11.12 14.12 -10.41
CA ALA A 64 -11.01 15.06 -9.29
C ALA A 64 -9.89 14.70 -8.30
N ARG A 65 -9.79 13.40 -7.94
CA ARG A 65 -8.72 12.89 -7.06
C ARG A 65 -7.34 13.01 -7.67
N MET A 66 -7.21 12.81 -8.99
CA MET A 66 -5.92 12.98 -9.69
C MET A 66 -5.42 14.41 -9.62
N VAL A 67 -6.29 15.41 -9.71
CA VAL A 67 -5.91 16.82 -9.51
C VAL A 67 -5.51 17.06 -8.06
N ALA A 68 -6.34 16.62 -7.10
CA ALA A 68 -6.11 16.86 -5.69
C ALA A 68 -4.84 16.17 -5.16
N ILE A 69 -4.53 14.92 -5.61
CA ILE A 69 -3.34 14.20 -5.14
C ILE A 69 -2.06 14.83 -5.68
N LYS A 70 -2.07 15.31 -6.94
CA LYS A 70 -0.93 16.05 -7.50
C LYS A 70 -0.64 17.34 -6.73
N ASP A 71 -1.68 18.09 -6.37
CA ASP A 71 -1.55 19.28 -5.55
C ASP A 71 -1.02 18.96 -4.15
N ALA A 72 -1.54 17.91 -3.50
CA ALA A 72 -1.04 17.46 -2.19
C ALA A 72 0.45 17.06 -2.24
N ILE A 73 0.87 16.34 -3.29
CA ILE A 73 2.29 15.99 -3.52
C ILE A 73 3.12 17.26 -3.72
N SER A 74 2.68 18.18 -4.60
CA SER A 74 3.39 19.43 -4.89
C SER A 74 3.63 20.27 -3.62
N ARG A 75 2.66 20.31 -2.72
CA ARG A 75 2.76 21.04 -1.44
C ARG A 75 3.37 20.25 -0.30
N ARG A 76 3.68 18.96 -0.49
CA ARG A 76 4.09 18.03 0.56
C ARG A 76 3.07 17.97 1.72
N ASP A 77 1.80 18.12 1.39
CA ASP A 77 0.70 18.06 2.35
C ASP A 77 0.33 16.59 2.63
N PHE A 78 0.99 16.00 3.63
CA PHE A 78 0.76 14.60 3.97
C PHE A 78 -0.68 14.34 4.40
N SER A 79 -1.32 15.25 5.12
CA SER A 79 -2.72 15.10 5.56
C SER A 79 -3.68 14.99 4.37
N ALA A 80 -3.52 15.85 3.36
CA ALA A 80 -4.32 15.78 2.14
C ALA A 80 -4.01 14.52 1.33
N PHE A 81 -2.72 14.21 1.11
CA PHE A 81 -2.28 12.99 0.45
C PHE A 81 -2.89 11.74 1.09
N ALA A 82 -2.74 11.61 2.40
CA ALA A 82 -3.20 10.45 3.15
C ALA A 82 -4.72 10.27 3.08
N ARG A 83 -5.47 11.36 3.20
CA ARG A 83 -6.92 11.34 3.13
C ARG A 83 -7.42 10.88 1.76
N ILE A 84 -6.83 11.42 0.68
CA ILE A 84 -7.17 11.04 -0.69
C ILE A 84 -6.82 9.57 -0.93
N THR A 85 -5.63 9.13 -0.51
CA THR A 85 -5.14 7.75 -0.67
C THR A 85 -6.07 6.74 0.00
N MET A 86 -6.42 6.95 1.27
CA MET A 86 -7.33 6.06 2.00
C MET A 86 -8.74 6.05 1.41
N GLN A 87 -9.28 7.22 1.04
CA GLN A 87 -10.59 7.33 0.41
C GLN A 87 -10.63 6.64 -0.96
N ASP A 88 -9.55 6.73 -1.72
CA ASP A 88 -9.47 6.08 -3.03
C ASP A 88 -9.42 4.56 -2.91
N SER A 89 -8.60 4.05 -1.98
CA SER A 89 -8.54 2.63 -1.64
C SER A 89 -9.92 2.10 -1.21
N ASN A 90 -10.59 2.77 -0.28
CA ASN A 90 -11.92 2.36 0.20
C ASN A 90 -12.96 2.31 -0.94
N GLN A 91 -12.96 3.31 -1.82
CA GLN A 91 -13.89 3.32 -2.95
C GLN A 91 -13.55 2.24 -3.98
N PHE A 92 -12.28 1.97 -4.24
CA PHE A 92 -11.87 0.88 -5.13
C PHE A 92 -12.44 -0.46 -4.66
N HIS A 93 -12.35 -0.74 -3.35
CA HIS A 93 -12.90 -1.98 -2.77
C HIS A 93 -14.43 -1.99 -2.71
N ALA A 94 -15.09 -0.83 -2.57
CA ALA A 94 -16.53 -0.73 -2.72
C ALA A 94 -16.99 -1.09 -4.14
N VAL A 95 -16.26 -0.66 -5.18
CA VAL A 95 -16.50 -1.04 -6.57
C VAL A 95 -16.24 -2.53 -6.79
N ALA A 96 -15.23 -3.13 -6.15
CA ALA A 96 -14.99 -4.56 -6.21
C ALA A 96 -16.16 -5.37 -5.62
N LEU A 97 -16.75 -4.89 -4.52
CA LEU A 97 -17.94 -5.49 -3.90
C LEU A 97 -19.22 -5.31 -4.74
N ASP A 98 -19.32 -4.21 -5.50
CA ASP A 98 -20.45 -3.93 -6.42
C ASP A 98 -20.36 -4.73 -7.72
N THR A 99 -19.26 -5.44 -7.95
CA THR A 99 -19.08 -6.32 -9.11
C THR A 99 -19.93 -7.59 -8.96
N ASP A 100 -20.51 -8.10 -10.05
CA ASP A 100 -21.29 -9.34 -10.04
C ASP A 100 -20.54 -10.48 -10.79
N PRO A 101 -20.23 -11.59 -10.12
CA PRO A 101 -20.29 -11.82 -8.67
C PRO A 101 -19.27 -10.94 -7.90
N PRO A 102 -19.56 -10.61 -6.62
CA PRO A 102 -18.73 -9.70 -5.86
C PRO A 102 -17.30 -10.21 -5.67
N ILE A 103 -16.35 -9.29 -5.67
CA ILE A 103 -14.92 -9.58 -5.51
C ILE A 103 -14.45 -9.15 -4.12
N PHE A 104 -13.90 -10.08 -3.37
CA PHE A 104 -13.34 -9.85 -2.03
C PHE A 104 -11.82 -9.91 -2.09
N TYR A 105 -11.16 -8.75 -2.23
CA TYR A 105 -9.71 -8.66 -2.19
C TYR A 105 -9.16 -8.61 -0.76
N LEU A 106 -9.88 -7.94 0.14
CA LEU A 106 -9.48 -7.76 1.54
C LEU A 106 -9.92 -8.94 2.40
N ASN A 107 -9.02 -9.40 3.28
CA ASN A 107 -9.28 -10.41 4.30
C ASN A 107 -9.33 -9.80 5.72
N ASP A 108 -9.41 -10.63 6.75
CA ASP A 108 -9.47 -10.18 8.15
C ASP A 108 -8.20 -9.43 8.59
N VAL A 109 -7.02 -9.83 8.10
CA VAL A 109 -5.76 -9.13 8.37
C VAL A 109 -5.79 -7.74 7.75
N SER A 110 -6.25 -7.63 6.50
CA SER A 110 -6.39 -6.33 5.82
C SER A 110 -7.32 -5.39 6.60
N ARG A 111 -8.48 -5.89 7.04
CA ARG A 111 -9.44 -5.12 7.84
C ARG A 111 -8.87 -4.69 9.19
N ALA A 112 -8.09 -5.56 9.84
CA ALA A 112 -7.42 -5.21 11.08
C ALA A 112 -6.36 -4.11 10.87
N ILE A 113 -5.54 -4.18 9.81
CA ILE A 113 -4.58 -3.13 9.49
C ILE A 113 -5.29 -1.79 9.26
N ILE A 114 -6.42 -1.77 8.53
CA ILE A 114 -7.24 -0.55 8.35
C ILE A 114 -7.68 0.01 9.72
N ALA A 115 -8.20 -0.84 10.60
CA ALA A 115 -8.65 -0.44 11.92
C ALA A 115 -7.49 0.12 12.77
N LEU A 116 -6.34 -0.53 12.75
CA LEU A 116 -5.14 -0.10 13.49
C LEU A 116 -4.63 1.27 13.01
N ILE A 117 -4.50 1.48 11.70
CA ILE A 117 -4.03 2.76 11.14
C ILE A 117 -5.06 3.87 11.39
N THR A 118 -6.35 3.57 11.32
CA THR A 118 -7.41 4.54 11.63
C THR A 118 -7.32 4.97 13.09
N GLU A 119 -7.16 4.02 14.02
CA GLU A 119 -7.03 4.29 15.45
C GLU A 119 -5.73 5.02 15.77
N TYR A 120 -4.62 4.66 15.10
CA TYR A 120 -3.34 5.35 15.23
C TYR A 120 -3.46 6.85 14.91
N ASN A 121 -4.11 7.17 13.80
CA ASN A 121 -4.37 8.56 13.43
C ASN A 121 -5.31 9.26 14.44
N ARG A 122 -6.34 8.56 14.93
CA ARG A 122 -7.26 9.08 15.94
C ARG A 122 -6.55 9.41 17.25
N SER A 123 -5.76 8.48 17.78
CA SER A 123 -5.04 8.66 19.05
C SER A 123 -4.00 9.78 18.96
N ALA A 124 -3.37 9.95 17.80
CA ALA A 124 -2.43 11.04 17.55
C ALA A 124 -3.09 12.41 17.37
N GLY A 125 -4.41 12.50 17.18
CA GLY A 125 -5.14 13.74 16.88
C GLY A 125 -4.80 14.35 15.52
N THR A 126 -4.00 13.66 14.69
CA THR A 126 -3.58 14.08 13.35
C THR A 126 -3.31 12.86 12.46
N ILE A 127 -3.33 13.07 11.14
CA ILE A 127 -3.05 11.98 10.18
C ILE A 127 -1.54 11.79 10.05
N LYS A 128 -1.03 10.68 10.58
CA LYS A 128 0.37 10.27 10.54
C LYS A 128 0.64 9.13 9.55
N ALA A 129 -0.39 8.37 9.15
CA ALA A 129 -0.28 7.22 8.29
C ALA A 129 -1.46 7.11 7.33
N ALA A 130 -1.23 6.54 6.14
CA ALA A 130 -2.27 6.25 5.16
C ALA A 130 -2.12 4.82 4.63
N TYR A 131 -3.17 4.03 4.76
CA TYR A 131 -3.20 2.71 4.12
C TYR A 131 -3.73 2.82 2.68
N THR A 132 -3.28 1.90 1.84
CA THR A 132 -3.88 1.63 0.53
C THR A 132 -3.75 0.15 0.20
N TYR A 133 -4.65 -0.33 -0.65
CA TYR A 133 -4.71 -1.70 -1.13
C TYR A 133 -4.99 -1.71 -2.63
N ASP A 134 -4.40 -2.66 -3.32
CA ASP A 134 -4.73 -3.00 -4.70
C ASP A 134 -5.65 -4.24 -4.77
N ALA A 135 -5.61 -4.98 -5.86
CA ALA A 135 -6.37 -6.22 -6.05
C ALA A 135 -5.78 -7.39 -5.22
N GLY A 136 -5.69 -7.23 -3.91
CA GLY A 136 -5.20 -8.25 -2.98
C GLY A 136 -5.19 -7.79 -1.53
N PRO A 137 -4.83 -8.69 -0.58
CA PRO A 137 -4.88 -8.42 0.85
C PRO A 137 -3.66 -7.66 1.38
N ASN A 138 -2.61 -7.47 0.56
CA ASN A 138 -1.37 -6.82 0.96
C ASN A 138 -1.59 -5.32 1.16
N ALA A 139 -1.18 -4.79 2.30
CA ALA A 139 -1.29 -3.37 2.60
C ALA A 139 -0.03 -2.61 2.19
N VAL A 140 -0.19 -1.39 1.69
CA VAL A 140 0.87 -0.40 1.65
C VAL A 140 0.49 0.73 2.59
N ILE A 141 1.39 1.08 3.50
CA ILE A 141 1.19 2.15 4.47
C ILE A 141 2.19 3.26 4.14
N TYR A 142 1.69 4.40 3.70
CA TYR A 142 2.50 5.61 3.51
C TYR A 142 2.57 6.40 4.80
N SER A 143 3.74 6.97 5.08
CA SER A 143 3.95 7.82 6.25
C SER A 143 5.20 8.69 6.09
N PRO A 144 5.27 9.87 6.72
CA PRO A 144 6.52 10.54 6.98
C PRO A 144 7.47 9.64 7.78
N LYS A 145 8.77 9.73 7.48
CA LYS A 145 9.83 8.88 8.06
C LYS A 145 9.78 8.82 9.59
N GLU A 146 9.54 9.94 10.23
CA GLU A 146 9.52 10.07 11.70
C GLU A 146 8.48 9.19 12.39
N ASN A 147 7.41 8.80 11.70
CA ASN A 147 6.35 7.98 12.28
C ASN A 147 6.50 6.48 11.96
N ILE A 148 7.38 6.09 11.02
CA ILE A 148 7.48 4.69 10.56
C ILE A 148 7.87 3.74 11.70
N LYS A 149 8.80 4.14 12.57
CA LYS A 149 9.18 3.31 13.73
C LYS A 149 7.94 2.93 14.56
N GLU A 150 7.16 3.91 14.96
CA GLU A 150 5.96 3.72 15.80
C GLU A 150 4.91 2.85 15.08
N ILE A 151 4.77 3.02 13.75
CA ILE A 151 3.86 2.21 12.93
C ILE A 151 4.32 0.75 12.86
N VAL A 152 5.60 0.50 12.65
CA VAL A 152 6.15 -0.86 12.63
C VAL A 152 5.97 -1.53 13.99
N GLU A 153 6.33 -0.85 15.08
CA GLU A 153 6.17 -1.36 16.45
C GLU A 153 4.69 -1.66 16.77
N LEU A 154 3.76 -0.79 16.36
CA LEU A 154 2.33 -1.03 16.46
C LEU A 154 1.91 -2.30 15.72
N LEU A 155 2.34 -2.46 14.47
CA LEU A 155 1.98 -3.62 13.66
C LEU A 155 2.59 -4.92 14.19
N LEU A 156 3.84 -4.91 14.65
CA LEU A 156 4.48 -6.06 15.27
C LEU A 156 3.75 -6.54 16.54
N ARG A 157 3.13 -5.63 17.28
CA ARG A 157 2.31 -5.97 18.45
C ARG A 157 1.07 -6.81 18.09
N TYR A 158 0.45 -6.56 16.93
CA TYR A 158 -0.74 -7.27 16.48
C TYR A 158 -0.46 -8.42 15.51
N PHE A 159 0.66 -8.37 14.81
CA PHE A 159 1.10 -9.36 13.83
C PHE A 159 2.53 -9.82 14.14
N PRO A 160 2.70 -10.68 15.14
CA PRO A 160 4.01 -11.18 15.54
C PRO A 160 4.74 -11.85 14.35
N GLN A 161 6.04 -11.63 14.27
CA GLN A 161 6.91 -12.21 13.24
C GLN A 161 7.79 -13.31 13.82
N ALA A 162 8.14 -14.32 13.00
CA ALA A 162 9.10 -15.35 13.38
C ALA A 162 10.53 -14.78 13.40
N GLU A 163 10.85 -13.90 12.46
CA GLU A 163 12.14 -13.24 12.33
C GLU A 163 12.03 -11.75 12.69
N PRO A 164 13.09 -11.15 13.24
CA PRO A 164 13.11 -9.73 13.51
C PRO A 164 12.87 -8.89 12.25
N PHE A 165 12.26 -7.73 12.43
CA PHE A 165 12.10 -6.75 11.35
C PHE A 165 13.47 -6.31 10.81
N ALA A 166 13.63 -6.36 9.49
CA ALA A 166 14.91 -6.09 8.80
C ALA A 166 15.25 -4.59 8.71
N ASP A 167 14.98 -3.78 9.66
CA ASP A 167 15.16 -2.33 9.80
C ASP A 167 16.18 -1.67 8.81
N PRO A 168 15.87 -1.57 7.49
CA PRO A 168 16.83 -1.18 6.46
C PRO A 168 17.27 0.30 6.56
N PHE A 169 16.60 1.08 7.38
CA PHE A 169 16.90 2.50 7.61
C PHE A 169 17.37 2.79 9.04
N SER A 170 17.71 1.76 9.82
CA SER A 170 18.26 1.86 11.17
C SER A 170 17.39 2.72 12.11
N LEU A 171 16.09 2.49 12.12
CA LEU A 171 15.13 3.22 12.95
C LEU A 171 15.21 2.79 14.44
N GLY A 172 15.86 1.68 14.73
CA GLY A 172 15.93 1.09 16.07
C GLY A 172 14.56 0.58 16.54
N VAL A 173 13.90 -0.22 15.69
CA VAL A 173 12.58 -0.79 15.97
C VAL A 173 12.65 -1.81 17.10
N ASP A 174 11.72 -1.70 18.06
CA ASP A 174 11.49 -2.73 19.07
C ASP A 174 10.64 -3.86 18.49
N ASN A 175 11.24 -5.03 18.28
CA ASN A 175 10.58 -6.21 17.70
C ASN A 175 9.55 -6.86 18.63
N LEU A 176 9.47 -6.48 19.90
CA LEU A 176 8.39 -6.89 20.81
C LEU A 176 7.09 -6.12 20.53
N GLY A 177 7.20 -5.03 19.81
CA GLY A 177 6.09 -4.15 19.47
C GLY A 177 5.64 -3.26 20.63
N ARG A 178 5.20 -2.06 20.31
CA ARG A 178 4.73 -1.07 21.28
C ARG A 178 3.43 -0.43 20.82
N LEU A 179 2.58 -0.07 21.78
CA LEU A 179 1.38 0.73 21.53
C LEU A 179 1.68 2.21 21.71
N PRO A 180 1.19 3.08 20.81
CA PRO A 180 1.25 4.53 20.99
C PRO A 180 0.42 4.97 22.19
N ASP A 181 0.77 6.11 22.78
CA ASP A 181 0.03 6.68 23.89
C ASP A 181 -1.43 7.00 23.48
N GLY A 182 -2.38 6.66 24.33
CA GLY A 182 -3.81 6.88 24.09
C GLY A 182 -4.43 5.98 23.00
N PHE A 183 -3.70 5.00 22.52
CA PHE A 183 -4.20 4.02 21.55
C PHE A 183 -5.21 3.06 22.19
N ASN A 184 -6.35 2.85 21.54
CA ASN A 184 -7.34 1.87 21.99
C ASN A 184 -6.95 0.46 21.50
N GLU A 185 -6.33 -0.36 22.35
CA GLU A 185 -5.89 -1.70 22.01
C GLU A 185 -7.01 -2.69 21.64
N LYS A 186 -8.28 -2.33 21.90
CA LYS A 186 -9.43 -3.20 21.61
C LYS A 186 -9.93 -3.08 20.16
N VAL A 187 -9.34 -2.24 19.32
CA VAL A 187 -9.76 -2.08 17.90
C VAL A 187 -9.47 -3.30 17.04
N ALA A 188 -8.49 -4.11 17.44
CA ALA A 188 -8.17 -5.38 16.82
C ALA A 188 -7.72 -6.40 17.87
N LYS A 189 -7.78 -7.67 17.53
CA LYS A 189 -7.14 -8.75 18.28
C LYS A 189 -5.74 -9.01 17.74
N THR A 190 -4.85 -9.55 18.55
CA THR A 190 -3.57 -10.08 18.08
C THR A 190 -3.83 -11.30 17.19
N PHE A 191 -3.18 -11.31 16.04
CA PHE A 191 -3.25 -12.41 15.08
C PHE A 191 -2.21 -13.49 15.36
N PRO A 192 -2.39 -14.71 14.83
CA PRO A 192 -1.36 -15.74 14.88
C PRO A 192 -0.05 -15.30 14.25
N LEU A 193 1.04 -15.94 14.67
CA LEU A 193 2.38 -15.75 14.10
C LEU A 193 2.33 -15.83 12.56
N ALA A 194 3.04 -14.94 11.89
CA ALA A 194 3.15 -14.86 10.42
C ALA A 194 1.81 -14.66 9.67
N SER A 195 0.77 -14.10 10.32
CA SER A 195 -0.44 -13.64 9.62
C SER A 195 -0.13 -12.48 8.66
N VAL A 196 0.89 -11.69 8.94
CA VAL A 196 1.64 -10.89 7.97
C VAL A 196 2.96 -11.61 7.77
N LYS A 197 3.25 -12.06 6.55
CA LYS A 197 4.44 -12.89 6.24
C LYS A 197 5.73 -12.11 6.37
N SER A 198 5.73 -10.86 5.94
CA SER A 198 6.88 -9.96 6.04
C SER A 198 6.48 -8.49 5.95
N PHE A 199 7.34 -7.64 6.45
CA PHE A 199 7.26 -6.19 6.29
C PHE A 199 8.42 -5.70 5.44
N ILE A 200 8.13 -4.92 4.39
CA ILE A 200 9.14 -4.31 3.52
C ILE A 200 9.07 -2.80 3.71
N HIS A 201 10.10 -2.24 4.33
CA HIS A 201 10.22 -0.78 4.47
C HIS A 201 11.00 -0.20 3.29
N THR A 202 10.43 0.77 2.62
CA THR A 202 11.00 1.41 1.43
C THR A 202 10.67 2.90 1.39
N ARG A 203 11.19 3.58 0.37
CA ARG A 203 10.93 5.00 0.08
C ARG A 203 10.88 5.25 -1.43
N VAL A 204 10.55 6.45 -1.84
CA VAL A 204 10.55 6.84 -3.25
C VAL A 204 11.93 6.59 -3.86
N GLY A 205 11.97 5.90 -4.99
CA GLY A 205 13.18 5.57 -5.76
C GLY A 205 13.37 6.52 -6.94
N ASP A 206 14.49 6.29 -7.69
CA ASP A 206 14.88 7.11 -8.87
C ASP A 206 14.20 6.62 -10.17
N GLY A 207 13.22 5.71 -10.06
CA GLY A 207 12.61 5.07 -11.22
C GLY A 207 13.38 3.84 -11.74
N PRO A 208 13.04 3.35 -12.93
CA PRO A 208 13.66 2.15 -13.50
C PRO A 208 15.15 2.33 -13.74
N ARG A 209 15.95 1.33 -13.37
CA ARG A 209 17.40 1.31 -13.59
C ARG A 209 17.78 0.05 -14.37
N LYS A 210 18.68 0.18 -15.32
CA LYS A 210 19.38 -0.97 -15.90
C LYS A 210 20.50 -1.37 -14.93
N LEU A 211 20.36 -2.55 -14.36
CA LEU A 211 21.36 -3.10 -13.44
C LEU A 211 22.55 -3.69 -14.19
N SER A 212 23.68 -3.82 -13.51
CA SER A 212 24.84 -4.54 -14.00
C SER A 212 24.57 -6.05 -14.07
N THR A 213 25.37 -6.79 -14.80
CA THR A 213 25.26 -8.25 -14.87
C THR A 213 25.47 -8.93 -13.51
N THR A 214 26.21 -8.32 -12.60
CA THR A 214 26.43 -8.84 -11.24
C THR A 214 25.21 -8.68 -10.33
N GLU A 215 24.30 -7.78 -10.68
CA GLU A 215 23.02 -7.56 -9.97
C GLU A 215 21.84 -8.23 -10.71
N SER A 216 22.13 -9.00 -11.77
CA SER A 216 21.11 -9.71 -12.54
C SER A 216 20.45 -10.79 -11.69
N LEU A 217 19.13 -10.92 -11.82
CA LEU A 217 18.38 -12.05 -11.25
C LEU A 217 18.62 -13.35 -12.01
N LEU A 218 19.23 -13.27 -13.21
CA LEU A 218 19.60 -14.42 -14.03
C LEU A 218 21.11 -14.57 -14.08
N GLY A 219 21.60 -15.77 -13.86
CA GLY A 219 22.98 -16.13 -14.08
C GLY A 219 23.34 -16.19 -15.58
N ALA A 220 24.62 -16.37 -15.91
CA ALA A 220 25.09 -16.46 -17.28
C ALA A 220 24.46 -17.62 -18.09
N ASN A 221 23.95 -18.63 -17.41
CA ASN A 221 23.21 -19.76 -17.96
C ASN A 221 21.70 -19.49 -18.15
N GLY A 222 21.21 -18.28 -17.85
CA GLY A 222 19.81 -17.92 -17.94
C GLY A 222 18.93 -18.46 -16.81
N GLN A 223 19.51 -19.08 -15.79
CA GLN A 223 18.77 -19.56 -14.62
C GLN A 223 18.75 -18.50 -13.51
N PRO A 224 17.69 -18.49 -12.66
CA PRO A 224 17.61 -17.58 -11.52
C PRO A 224 18.81 -17.74 -10.57
N THR A 225 19.46 -16.64 -10.20
CA THR A 225 20.65 -16.64 -9.33
C THR A 225 20.38 -17.13 -7.90
N PHE A 226 19.14 -17.07 -7.43
CA PHE A 226 18.75 -17.56 -6.10
C PHE A 226 18.46 -19.07 -6.04
N LEU A 227 18.58 -19.77 -7.17
CA LEU A 227 18.49 -21.23 -7.26
C LEU A 227 19.87 -21.90 -7.45
N ALA A 228 20.95 -21.12 -7.43
CA ALA A 228 22.30 -21.59 -7.62
C ALA A 228 23.00 -21.86 -6.28
#